data_b1b363477ce64fdba01c3c1dcf015d62
#
_entry.id   b1b363477ce64fdba01c3c1dcf015d62
#
_cell.length_a   1.000
_cell.length_b   1.000
_cell.length_c   1.000
_cell.angle_alpha   90.00
_cell.angle_beta   90.00
_cell.angle_gamma   90.00
#
_symmetry.space_group_name_H-M   'P 1'
#
loop_
_entity.id
_entity.type
_entity.pdbx_description
1 polymer ?
#
loop_
_entity_poly.entity_id
_entity_poly.type
_entity_poly.pdbx_seq_one_letter_code
_entity_poly.pdbx_strand_id
1 'polypeptide(L)'
;MIVVRIIGGLGNQMFQYAYAKNLQQKGYKVIIDISKSKKYKLHGGYQLDKFKIDLETSTKLSNFKSKLGLTKVVKEKSLLFNEQFLNRTKNEYVKGYFQTEKYFTEIRIILLAQYVLKDKLSNSTKAYSEEINLKENS
;
A
#
# COMPACT_ATOMS: atom_id res chain seq x y z
N MET A 1 -8.40 3.14 -14.98
CA MET A 1 -8.29 2.89 -13.51
C MET A 1 -7.43 1.67 -13.26
N ILE A 2 -6.57 1.77 -12.29
CA ILE A 2 -5.74 0.65 -11.83
C ILE A 2 -6.22 0.24 -10.44
N VAL A 3 -6.43 -1.05 -10.25
CA VAL A 3 -6.74 -1.60 -8.93
C VAL A 3 -5.57 -2.46 -8.48
N VAL A 4 -5.03 -2.21 -7.30
CA VAL A 4 -3.90 -2.96 -6.73
C VAL A 4 -4.39 -3.78 -5.55
N ARG A 5 -4.14 -5.07 -5.56
CA ARG A 5 -4.55 -5.99 -4.48
C ARG A 5 -3.61 -5.86 -3.28
N ILE A 6 -4.20 -5.76 -2.09
CA ILE A 6 -3.47 -5.73 -0.81
C ILE A 6 -3.69 -7.06 -0.09
N ILE A 7 -2.63 -7.80 0.14
CA ILE A 7 -2.66 -9.09 0.87
C ILE A 7 -1.39 -9.30 1.69
N GLY A 8 -1.42 -10.31 2.56
CA GLY A 8 -0.26 -10.70 3.35
C GLY A 8 -0.13 -9.91 4.64
N GLY A 9 1.04 -10.00 5.27
CA GLY A 9 1.33 -9.28 6.50
C GLY A 9 1.56 -7.78 6.26
N LEU A 10 1.80 -7.04 7.34
CA LEU A 10 1.95 -5.58 7.28
C LEU A 10 3.06 -5.14 6.31
N GLY A 11 4.22 -5.80 6.35
CA GLY A 11 5.32 -5.46 5.43
C GLY A 11 4.92 -5.58 3.97
N ASN A 12 4.25 -6.67 3.60
CA ASN A 12 3.76 -6.87 2.25
C ASN A 12 2.74 -5.81 1.85
N GLN A 13 1.84 -5.46 2.76
CA GLN A 13 0.83 -4.42 2.53
C GLN A 13 1.50 -3.06 2.29
N MET A 14 2.54 -2.74 3.04
CA MET A 14 3.28 -1.48 2.87
C MET A 14 3.97 -1.40 1.51
N PHE A 15 4.57 -2.48 1.03
CA PHE A 15 5.17 -2.53 -0.31
C PHE A 15 4.12 -2.37 -1.41
N GLN A 16 3.01 -3.09 -1.30
CA GLN A 16 1.91 -3.02 -2.27
C GLN A 16 1.30 -1.62 -2.33
N TYR A 17 1.09 -1.00 -1.18
CA TYR A 17 0.59 0.37 -1.11
C TYR A 17 1.59 1.35 -1.74
N ALA A 18 2.88 1.22 -1.43
CA ALA A 18 3.91 2.08 -1.99
C ALA A 18 3.94 2.03 -3.52
N TYR A 19 3.83 0.83 -4.08
CA TYR A 19 3.70 0.63 -5.53
C TYR A 19 2.46 1.34 -6.08
N ALA A 20 1.31 1.13 -5.46
CA ALA A 20 0.05 1.75 -5.86
C ALA A 20 0.13 3.29 -5.80
N LYS A 21 0.72 3.83 -4.74
CA LYS A 21 0.90 5.27 -4.57
C LYS A 21 1.82 5.85 -5.63
N ASN A 22 2.86 5.13 -6.00
CA ASN A 22 3.76 5.55 -7.08
C ASN A 22 3.00 5.68 -8.41
N LEU A 23 2.12 4.73 -8.72
CA LEU A 23 1.27 4.81 -9.91
C LEU A 23 0.34 6.03 -9.85
N GLN A 24 -0.26 6.29 -8.71
CA GLN A 24 -1.10 7.49 -8.55
C GLN A 24 -0.31 8.77 -8.81
N GLN A 25 0.89 8.87 -8.29
CA GLN A 25 1.75 10.04 -8.50
C GLN A 25 2.16 10.22 -9.96
N LYS A 26 2.16 9.15 -10.74
CA LYS A 26 2.40 9.21 -12.18
C LYS A 26 1.17 9.65 -12.99
N GLY A 27 0.03 9.82 -12.35
CA GLY A 27 -1.19 10.27 -12.99
C GLY A 27 -2.24 9.20 -13.22
N TYR A 28 -2.01 7.96 -12.82
CA TYR A 28 -3.04 6.92 -12.89
C TYR A 28 -4.09 7.12 -11.81
N LYS A 29 -5.33 6.79 -12.13
CA LYS A 29 -6.37 6.67 -11.11
C LYS A 29 -6.23 5.29 -10.46
N VAL A 30 -5.97 5.26 -9.16
CA VAL A 30 -5.64 4.03 -8.44
C VAL A 30 -6.58 3.82 -7.26
N ILE A 31 -7.04 2.58 -7.12
CA ILE A 31 -7.78 2.10 -5.94
C ILE A 31 -7.06 0.87 -5.40
N ILE A 32 -6.98 0.72 -4.10
CA ILE A 32 -6.46 -0.49 -3.48
C ILE A 32 -7.61 -1.41 -3.05
N ASP A 33 -7.49 -2.68 -3.42
CA ASP A 33 -8.46 -3.72 -3.05
C ASP A 33 -8.01 -4.39 -1.76
N ILE A 34 -8.74 -4.13 -0.68
CA ILE A 34 -8.45 -4.66 0.65
C ILE A 34 -9.42 -5.79 1.06
N SER A 35 -10.23 -6.29 0.13
CA SER A 35 -11.26 -7.28 0.43
C SER A 35 -10.68 -8.57 1.01
N LYS A 36 -9.59 -9.06 0.44
CA LYS A 36 -8.95 -10.29 0.93
C LYS A 36 -8.24 -10.10 2.26
N SER A 37 -7.59 -8.97 2.47
CA SER A 37 -6.92 -8.66 3.74
C SER A 37 -7.90 -8.56 4.90
N LYS A 38 -9.10 -8.03 4.67
CA LYS A 38 -10.14 -7.97 5.70
C LYS A 38 -10.76 -9.33 5.98
N LYS A 39 -10.87 -10.18 4.96
CA LYS A 39 -11.45 -11.51 5.09
C LYS A 39 -10.49 -12.51 5.75
N TYR A 40 -9.23 -12.49 5.37
CA TYR A 40 -8.19 -13.38 5.91
C TYR A 40 -7.45 -12.69 7.06
N LYS A 41 -7.73 -13.11 8.28
CA LYS A 41 -7.06 -12.59 9.47
C LYS A 41 -5.72 -13.27 9.78
N LEU A 42 -5.28 -14.20 8.94
CA LEU A 42 -3.93 -14.73 8.99
C LEU A 42 -2.97 -13.56 8.83
N HIS A 43 -1.93 -13.44 9.62
CA HIS A 43 -0.99 -12.31 9.62
C HIS A 43 -1.59 -10.96 10.09
N GLY A 44 -2.68 -10.97 10.83
CA GLY A 44 -3.25 -9.76 11.44
C GLY A 44 -4.27 -9.00 10.61
N GLY A 45 -4.62 -9.49 9.42
CA GLY A 45 -5.61 -8.84 8.55
C GLY A 45 -5.12 -7.55 7.91
N TYR A 46 -6.06 -6.67 7.56
CA TYR A 46 -5.72 -5.36 6.98
C TYR A 46 -5.20 -4.41 8.06
N GLN A 47 -4.01 -3.88 7.87
CA GLN A 47 -3.32 -3.08 8.88
C GLN A 47 -2.90 -1.68 8.40
N LEU A 48 -3.08 -1.35 7.13
CA LEU A 48 -2.70 -0.02 6.61
C LEU A 48 -3.56 1.12 7.15
N ASP A 49 -4.74 0.81 7.68
CA ASP A 49 -5.63 1.80 8.30
C ASP A 49 -5.06 2.46 9.55
N LYS A 50 -3.98 1.91 10.10
CA LYS A 50 -3.23 2.52 11.21
C LYS A 50 -2.41 3.74 10.78
N PHE A 51 -2.16 3.90 9.50
CA PHE A 51 -1.30 4.94 8.95
C PHE A 51 -2.10 6.03 8.25
N LYS A 52 -1.45 7.17 8.02
CA LYS A 52 -2.05 8.32 7.33
C LYS A 52 -2.03 8.16 5.81
N ILE A 53 -2.47 7.02 5.32
CA ILE A 53 -2.57 6.75 3.88
C ILE A 53 -3.79 7.45 3.28
N ASP A 54 -3.76 7.72 1.99
CA ASP A 54 -4.81 8.49 1.31
C ASP A 54 -5.36 7.87 0.03
N LEU A 55 -4.89 6.69 -0.38
CA LEU A 55 -5.48 6.01 -1.54
C LEU A 55 -6.88 5.52 -1.23
N GLU A 56 -7.76 5.63 -2.22
CA GLU A 56 -9.10 5.08 -2.14
C GLU A 56 -9.05 3.56 -1.95
N THR A 57 -9.85 3.04 -1.02
CA THR A 57 -9.91 1.62 -0.72
C THR A 57 -11.26 1.02 -1.11
N SER A 58 -11.28 -0.29 -1.40
CA SER A 58 -12.53 -1.01 -1.58
C SER A 58 -12.46 -2.39 -0.96
N THR A 59 -13.59 -2.82 -0.40
CA THR A 59 -13.79 -4.15 0.17
C THR A 59 -14.64 -5.07 -0.71
N LYS A 60 -15.15 -4.55 -1.83
CA LYS A 60 -16.11 -5.27 -2.68
C LYS A 60 -15.52 -5.51 -4.07
N LEU A 61 -14.72 -6.56 -4.19
CA LEU A 61 -14.06 -6.94 -5.45
C LEU A 61 -15.02 -7.08 -6.62
N SER A 62 -16.22 -7.61 -6.40
CA SER A 62 -17.23 -7.78 -7.44
C SER A 62 -17.63 -6.46 -8.12
N ASN A 63 -17.59 -5.37 -7.38
CA ASN A 63 -17.92 -4.05 -7.92
C ASN A 63 -16.85 -3.52 -8.88
N PHE A 64 -15.61 -3.98 -8.76
CA PHE A 64 -14.53 -3.54 -9.65
C PHE A 64 -14.66 -4.17 -11.03
N LYS A 65 -14.99 -5.47 -11.08
CA LYS A 65 -15.05 -6.19 -12.35
C LYS A 65 -16.25 -5.75 -13.24
N SER A 66 -17.39 -5.48 -12.62
CA SER A 66 -18.61 -5.15 -13.36
C SER A 66 -18.80 -3.65 -13.61
N LYS A 67 -18.48 -2.79 -12.64
CA LYS A 67 -18.70 -1.35 -12.75
C LYS A 67 -17.60 -0.59 -13.46
N LEU A 68 -16.37 -1.11 -13.44
CA LEU A 68 -15.18 -0.40 -13.90
C LEU A 68 -14.64 -0.94 -15.23
N GLY A 69 -15.27 -1.96 -15.81
CA GLY A 69 -14.80 -2.55 -17.07
C GLY A 69 -13.38 -3.11 -16.96
N LEU A 70 -12.99 -3.63 -15.78
CA LEU A 70 -11.69 -4.25 -15.60
C LEU A 70 -11.62 -5.54 -16.40
N THR A 71 -10.93 -5.49 -17.53
CA THR A 71 -10.84 -6.60 -18.45
C THR A 71 -9.55 -7.40 -18.32
N LYS A 72 -8.56 -6.85 -17.65
CA LYS A 72 -7.23 -7.44 -17.59
C LYS A 72 -6.71 -7.60 -16.17
N VAL A 73 -6.27 -8.81 -15.83
CA VAL A 73 -5.56 -9.12 -14.60
C VAL A 73 -4.08 -9.26 -14.90
N VAL A 74 -3.25 -8.50 -14.21
CA VAL A 74 -1.79 -8.54 -14.36
C VAL A 74 -1.18 -9.03 -13.06
N LYS A 75 -0.30 -10.03 -13.15
CA LYS A 75 0.30 -10.66 -11.98
C LYS A 75 1.82 -10.57 -12.05
N GLU A 76 2.44 -10.17 -10.96
CA GLU A 76 3.89 -10.25 -10.78
C GLU A 76 4.30 -11.73 -10.78
N LYS A 77 5.21 -12.10 -11.68
CA LYS A 77 5.65 -13.49 -11.86
C LYS A 77 6.89 -13.84 -11.05
N SER A 78 7.61 -12.84 -10.57
CA SER A 78 8.89 -13.00 -9.89
C SER A 78 9.04 -11.90 -8.84
N LEU A 79 9.82 -12.14 -7.81
CA LEU A 79 10.17 -11.11 -6.82
C LEU A 79 11.24 -10.14 -7.33
N LEU A 80 11.80 -10.39 -8.51
CA LEU A 80 12.76 -9.50 -9.14
C LEU A 80 12.06 -8.26 -9.70
N PHE A 81 12.73 -7.11 -9.65
CA PHE A 81 12.21 -5.89 -10.22
C PHE A 81 11.91 -6.05 -11.71
N ASN A 82 10.72 -5.64 -12.12
CA ASN A 82 10.32 -5.61 -13.52
C ASN A 82 9.83 -4.20 -13.87
N GLU A 83 10.59 -3.52 -14.68
CA GLU A 83 10.33 -2.14 -15.09
C GLU A 83 8.95 -1.95 -15.74
N GLN A 84 8.42 -2.99 -16.38
CA GLN A 84 7.10 -2.93 -17.01
C GLN A 84 5.98 -2.60 -16.02
N PHE A 85 6.14 -2.96 -14.73
CA PHE A 85 5.16 -2.62 -13.70
C PHE A 85 5.13 -1.13 -13.35
N LEU A 86 6.14 -0.35 -13.72
CA LEU A 86 6.14 1.10 -13.55
C LEU A 86 5.20 1.81 -14.52
N ASN A 87 4.84 1.15 -15.62
CA ASN A 87 3.91 1.67 -16.63
C ASN A 87 2.78 0.69 -16.83
N ARG A 88 1.55 1.16 -16.63
CA ARG A 88 0.37 0.33 -16.75
C ARG A 88 -0.57 0.88 -17.81
N THR A 89 -1.44 0.02 -18.33
CA THR A 89 -2.53 0.42 -19.21
C THR A 89 -3.80 0.65 -18.40
N LYS A 90 -4.82 1.26 -19.00
CA LYS A 90 -6.07 1.55 -18.30
C LYS A 90 -6.82 0.26 -17.94
N ASN A 91 -7.57 0.31 -16.83
CA ASN A 91 -8.53 -0.74 -16.43
C ASN A 91 -7.88 -2.09 -16.16
N GLU A 92 -6.80 -2.09 -15.37
CA GLU A 92 -6.11 -3.29 -14.95
C GLU A 92 -6.31 -3.59 -13.46
N TYR A 93 -6.38 -4.88 -13.15
CA TYR A 93 -6.30 -5.39 -11.77
C TYR A 93 -4.93 -6.00 -11.57
N VAL A 94 -4.13 -5.45 -10.66
CA VAL A 94 -2.72 -5.79 -10.49
C VAL A 94 -2.51 -6.57 -9.20
N LYS A 95 -1.85 -7.72 -9.31
CA LYS A 95 -1.52 -8.62 -8.20
C LYS A 95 -0.01 -8.76 -8.09
N GLY A 96 0.54 -8.54 -6.91
CA GLY A 96 1.97 -8.72 -6.67
C GLY A 96 2.35 -8.29 -5.27
N TYR A 97 3.60 -8.49 -4.92
CA TYR A 97 4.14 -8.06 -3.62
C TYR A 97 5.01 -6.81 -3.75
N PHE A 98 5.66 -6.61 -4.89
CA PHE A 98 6.47 -5.43 -5.20
C PHE A 98 7.53 -5.13 -4.13
N GLN A 99 8.23 -6.17 -3.68
CA GLN A 99 9.15 -6.13 -2.53
C GLN A 99 10.52 -5.55 -2.87
N THR A 100 10.54 -4.38 -3.50
CA THR A 100 11.76 -3.61 -3.74
C THR A 100 11.43 -2.13 -3.83
N GLU A 101 12.28 -1.28 -3.25
CA GLU A 101 12.11 0.17 -3.30
C GLU A 101 12.16 0.76 -4.73
N LYS A 102 12.67 -0.01 -5.70
CA LYS A 102 12.73 0.42 -7.10
C LYS A 102 11.35 0.75 -7.68
N TYR A 103 10.28 0.18 -7.11
CA TYR A 103 8.91 0.48 -7.53
C TYR A 103 8.38 1.81 -7.00
N PHE A 104 9.06 2.45 -6.04
CA PHE A 104 8.56 3.67 -5.41
C PHE A 104 9.68 4.63 -4.95
N THR A 105 10.86 4.54 -5.54
CA THR A 105 12.01 5.38 -5.17
C THR A 105 11.69 6.87 -5.23
N GLU A 106 10.94 7.30 -6.25
CA GLU A 106 10.64 8.71 -6.50
C GLU A 106 9.68 9.33 -5.47
N ILE A 107 8.93 8.51 -4.74
CA ILE A 107 7.92 8.98 -3.79
C ILE A 107 8.29 8.73 -2.33
N ARG A 108 9.56 8.49 -2.04
CA ARG A 108 10.03 8.18 -0.68
C ARG A 108 9.56 9.19 0.36
N ILE A 109 9.65 10.49 0.06
CA ILE A 109 9.24 11.56 1.00
C ILE A 109 7.73 11.48 1.28
N ILE A 110 6.93 11.23 0.25
CA ILE A 110 5.48 11.08 0.39
C ILE A 110 5.17 9.89 1.31
N LEU A 111 5.82 8.75 1.09
CA LEU A 111 5.62 7.55 1.89
C LEU A 111 6.03 7.75 3.36
N LEU A 112 7.13 8.45 3.61
CA LEU A 112 7.55 8.75 4.97
C LEU A 112 6.52 9.59 5.70
N ALA A 113 5.85 10.52 5.01
CA ALA A 113 4.78 11.32 5.59
C ALA A 113 3.50 10.51 5.83
N GLN A 114 3.19 9.53 4.98
CA GLN A 114 1.98 8.73 5.10
C GLN A 114 2.13 7.55 6.07
N TYR A 115 3.32 6.96 6.19
CA TYR A 115 3.57 5.85 7.11
C TYR A 115 3.78 6.32 8.54
N VAL A 116 2.91 7.24 8.98
CA VAL A 116 2.86 7.75 10.35
C VAL A 116 1.57 7.25 10.99
N LEU A 117 1.65 6.79 12.22
CA LEU A 117 0.49 6.30 12.95
C LEU A 117 -0.54 7.41 13.16
N LYS A 118 -1.81 7.10 12.92
CA LYS A 118 -2.92 8.02 13.11
C LYS A 118 -3.23 8.27 14.58
N ASP A 119 -3.16 7.19 15.38
CA ASP A 119 -3.58 7.23 16.76
C ASP A 119 -2.48 7.79 17.64
N LYS A 120 -2.91 8.49 18.71
CA LYS A 120 -1.99 8.89 19.74
C LYS A 120 -1.42 7.63 20.39
N LEU A 121 -0.10 7.57 20.53
CA LEU A 121 0.56 6.51 21.26
C LEU A 121 0.01 6.47 22.69
N SER A 122 -0.05 5.26 23.29
CA SER A 122 -0.36 5.13 24.71
C SER A 122 0.63 5.98 25.54
N ASN A 123 0.22 6.42 26.73
CA ASN A 123 1.07 7.28 27.56
C ASN A 123 2.46 6.67 27.80
N SER A 124 2.53 5.37 28.03
CA SER A 124 3.81 4.67 28.21
C SER A 124 4.68 4.69 26.95
N THR A 125 4.07 4.50 25.77
CA THR A 125 4.78 4.54 24.49
C THR A 125 5.25 5.95 24.17
N LYS A 126 4.44 6.97 24.46
CA LYS A 126 4.84 8.37 24.31
C LYS A 126 6.04 8.73 25.19
N ALA A 127 5.99 8.36 26.46
CA ALA A 127 7.10 8.61 27.38
C ALA A 127 8.40 7.95 26.87
N TYR A 128 8.30 6.73 26.37
CA TYR A 128 9.44 6.01 25.80
C TYR A 128 10.00 6.71 24.55
N SER A 129 9.13 7.16 23.65
CA SER A 129 9.52 7.88 22.44
C SER A 129 10.17 9.22 22.76
N GLU A 130 9.65 9.96 23.72
CA GLU A 130 10.22 11.22 24.20
C GLU A 130 11.60 11.01 24.84
N GLU A 131 11.77 9.95 25.61
CA GLU A 131 13.05 9.60 26.21
C GLU A 131 14.11 9.29 25.14
N ILE A 132 13.76 8.56 24.08
CA ILE A 132 14.65 8.28 22.95
C ILE A 132 15.04 9.58 22.24
N ASN A 133 14.09 10.45 21.96
CA ASN A 133 14.36 11.73 21.31
C ASN A 133 15.29 12.63 22.13
N LEU A 134 15.12 12.66 23.45
CA LEU A 134 16.00 13.41 24.34
C LEU A 134 17.42 12.84 24.33
N LYS A 135 17.60 11.53 24.25
CA LYS A 135 18.92 10.90 24.17
C LYS A 135 19.60 11.19 22.83
N GLU A 136 18.86 11.23 21.73
CA GLU A 136 19.41 11.54 20.41
C GLU A 136 19.79 13.01 20.27
N ASN A 137 19.11 13.91 20.97
CA ASN A 137 19.35 15.35 20.93
C ASN A 137 20.31 15.87 22.01
N SER A 138 20.79 14.99 22.86
CA SER A 138 21.81 15.32 23.86
C SER A 138 23.18 14.78 23.43
#